data_76d2816ae7794f719cae18133e341d7d
#
_entry.id   76d2816ae7794f719cae18133e341d7d
#
_cell.length_a   1.000
_cell.length_b   1.000
_cell.length_c   1.000
_cell.angle_alpha   90.00
_cell.angle_beta   90.00
_cell.angle_gamma   90.00
#
_symmetry.space_group_name_H-M   'P 1'
#
loop_
_entity.id
_entity.type
_entity.pdbx_description
1 polymer ?
#
loop_
_entity_poly.entity_id
_entity_poly.type
_entity_poly.pdbx_seq_one_letter_code
_entity_poly.pdbx_strand_id
1 'polypeptide(L)'
;MLHTAGWLEGGLAMGYEKFILDADQAGMIEVFLSGIDDSLNGQAMDALAEVGPGNHFLGCAHTQANFETAFYRSTTADSNSFEQWQAEGALDAAQRANATWKQMLANYEPPAIDEGIDEGLRDFITKKKNAVPDSNI
;
A
#
# COMPACT_ATOMS: atom_id res chain seq x y z
N MET A 1 1.92 18.36 3.07
CA MET A 1 3.13 17.57 2.85
C MET A 1 3.08 16.38 3.80
N LEU A 2 3.06 15.16 3.27
CA LEU A 2 3.05 13.94 4.09
C LEU A 2 4.48 13.46 4.26
N HIS A 3 4.94 13.32 5.49
CA HIS A 3 6.19 12.66 5.82
C HIS A 3 5.88 11.20 6.15
N THR A 4 5.95 10.36 5.13
CA THR A 4 5.80 8.92 5.21
C THR A 4 7.13 8.27 4.81
N ALA A 5 7.22 6.99 4.70
CA ALA A 5 8.41 6.23 4.32
C ALA A 5 9.15 5.56 5.49
N GLY A 6 8.39 5.10 6.48
CA GLY A 6 8.91 4.25 7.52
C GLY A 6 9.66 4.97 8.64
N TRP A 7 9.51 6.28 8.77
CA TRP A 7 10.22 7.08 9.76
C TRP A 7 9.75 6.79 11.18
N LEU A 8 10.71 6.56 12.06
CA LEU A 8 10.54 6.35 13.49
C LEU A 8 11.41 7.34 14.26
N GLU A 9 11.08 7.57 15.54
CA GLU A 9 11.88 8.39 16.47
C GLU A 9 12.23 9.78 15.92
N GLY A 10 11.23 10.46 15.34
CA GLY A 10 11.45 11.80 14.76
C GLY A 10 12.35 11.82 13.52
N GLY A 11 12.50 10.68 12.84
CA GLY A 11 13.32 10.53 11.64
C GLY A 11 14.76 10.04 11.91
N LEU A 12 15.05 9.62 13.12
CA LEU A 12 16.36 9.07 13.49
C LEU A 12 16.50 7.59 13.13
N ALA A 13 15.38 6.89 12.97
CA ALA A 13 15.32 5.49 12.60
C ALA A 13 14.30 5.25 11.49
N MET A 14 14.42 4.11 10.81
CA MET A 14 13.49 3.63 9.80
C MET A 14 13.14 2.17 10.07
N GLY A 15 11.84 1.83 9.94
CA GLY A 15 11.35 0.45 10.05
C GLY A 15 10.67 -0.01 8.77
N TYR A 16 10.93 -1.24 8.36
CA TYR A 16 10.29 -1.82 7.17
C TYR A 16 8.77 -1.97 7.37
N GLU A 17 8.34 -2.39 8.55
CA GLU A 17 6.93 -2.48 8.92
C GLU A 17 6.26 -1.10 8.84
N LYS A 18 6.92 -0.09 9.39
CA LYS A 18 6.44 1.29 9.36
C LYS A 18 6.37 1.81 7.92
N PHE A 19 7.31 1.43 7.05
CA PHE A 19 7.28 1.79 5.64
C PHE A 19 6.04 1.23 4.93
N ILE A 20 5.70 -0.04 5.16
CA ILE A 20 4.50 -0.66 4.59
C ILE A 20 3.22 0.00 5.13
N LEU A 21 3.16 0.26 6.44
CA LEU A 21 2.02 0.95 7.06
C LEU A 21 1.83 2.36 6.49
N ASP A 22 2.92 3.10 6.32
CA ASP A 22 2.89 4.45 5.76
C ASP A 22 2.45 4.44 4.29
N ALA A 23 2.92 3.48 3.51
CA ALA A 23 2.52 3.33 2.12
C ALA A 23 1.02 3.03 1.98
N ASP A 24 0.48 2.17 2.83
CA ASP A 24 -0.94 1.84 2.87
C ASP A 24 -1.78 3.07 3.27
N GLN A 25 -1.37 3.80 4.30
CA GLN A 25 -2.03 5.06 4.69
C GLN A 25 -1.94 6.13 3.60
N ALA A 26 -0.81 6.24 2.91
CA ALA A 26 -0.66 7.18 1.81
C ALA A 26 -1.62 6.86 0.65
N GLY A 27 -1.82 5.58 0.32
CA GLY A 27 -2.81 5.15 -0.66
C GLY A 27 -4.25 5.53 -0.27
N MET A 28 -4.62 5.38 0.99
CA MET A 28 -5.92 5.82 1.48
C MET A 28 -6.10 7.34 1.36
N ILE A 29 -5.06 8.11 1.68
CA ILE A 29 -5.09 9.58 1.57
C ILE A 29 -5.16 10.01 0.10
N GLU A 30 -4.47 9.32 -0.80
CA GLU A 30 -4.53 9.58 -2.23
C GLU A 30 -5.95 9.42 -2.78
N VAL A 31 -6.64 8.34 -2.40
CA VAL A 31 -8.06 8.14 -2.75
C VAL A 31 -8.94 9.26 -2.18
N PHE A 32 -8.71 9.66 -0.93
CA PHE A 32 -9.45 10.79 -0.34
C PHE A 32 -9.21 12.12 -1.10
N LEU A 33 -7.97 12.38 -1.52
CA LEU A 33 -7.60 13.61 -2.23
C LEU A 33 -8.05 13.60 -3.70
N SER A 34 -8.37 12.46 -4.28
CA SER A 34 -8.90 12.37 -5.64
C SER A 34 -10.31 13.00 -5.76
N GLY A 35 -10.97 13.24 -4.63
CA GLY A 35 -12.26 13.89 -4.57
C GLY A 35 -13.44 12.94 -4.79
N ILE A 36 -14.56 13.50 -5.17
CA ILE A 36 -15.82 12.77 -5.39
C ILE A 36 -15.92 12.41 -6.87
N ASP A 37 -16.26 11.16 -7.17
CA ASP A 37 -16.60 10.73 -8.52
C ASP A 37 -17.99 11.26 -8.90
N ASP A 38 -18.03 12.22 -9.81
CA ASP A 38 -19.24 12.83 -10.34
C ASP A 38 -19.71 12.22 -11.67
N SER A 39 -19.11 11.10 -12.10
CA SER A 39 -19.54 10.33 -13.25
C SER A 39 -20.96 9.76 -13.06
N LEU A 40 -21.57 9.28 -14.12
CA LEU A 40 -22.87 8.59 -14.04
C LEU A 40 -22.83 7.39 -13.07
N ASN A 41 -21.71 6.66 -13.04
CA ASN A 41 -21.51 5.57 -12.10
C ASN A 41 -21.39 6.09 -10.64
N GLY A 42 -20.62 7.16 -10.40
CA GLY A 42 -20.45 7.74 -9.07
C GLY A 42 -21.75 8.34 -8.51
N GLN A 43 -22.58 8.94 -9.36
CA GLN A 43 -23.88 9.49 -8.97
C GLN A 43 -24.96 8.41 -8.72
N ALA A 44 -24.86 7.25 -9.33
CA ALA A 44 -25.74 6.10 -9.16
C ALA A 44 -27.25 6.41 -9.26
N MET A 45 -27.64 7.39 -10.08
CA MET A 45 -29.05 7.85 -10.18
C MET A 45 -29.98 6.75 -10.66
N ASP A 46 -29.51 5.89 -11.59
CA ASP A 46 -30.31 4.77 -12.10
C ASP A 46 -30.56 3.73 -10.99
N ALA A 47 -29.55 3.44 -10.15
CA ALA A 47 -29.71 2.56 -9.00
C ALA A 47 -30.67 3.14 -7.95
N LEU A 48 -30.63 4.46 -7.72
CA LEU A 48 -31.59 5.13 -6.83
C LEU A 48 -33.02 5.01 -7.35
N ALA A 49 -33.23 5.16 -8.68
CA ALA A 49 -34.53 5.01 -9.30
C ALA A 49 -35.03 3.54 -9.27
N GLU A 50 -34.13 2.57 -9.52
CA GLU A 50 -34.44 1.14 -9.49
C GLU A 50 -34.87 0.67 -8.09
N VAL A 51 -34.11 1.05 -7.06
CA VAL A 51 -34.36 0.59 -5.69
C VAL A 51 -35.56 1.26 -5.07
N GLY A 52 -35.73 2.56 -5.26
CA GLY A 52 -36.86 3.32 -4.73
C GLY A 52 -36.91 3.42 -3.18
N PRO A 53 -37.85 4.18 -2.63
CA PRO A 53 -37.95 4.40 -1.20
C PRO A 53 -38.29 3.14 -0.39
N GLY A 54 -37.62 2.98 0.76
CA GLY A 54 -37.89 1.89 1.70
C GLY A 54 -37.29 0.54 1.36
N ASN A 55 -36.56 0.44 0.25
CA ASN A 55 -35.85 -0.76 -0.17
C ASN A 55 -34.33 -0.66 0.12
N HIS A 56 -33.55 -1.68 -0.24
CA HIS A 56 -32.10 -1.76 0.02
C HIS A 56 -31.31 -2.00 -1.28
N PHE A 57 -30.05 -1.57 -1.30
CA PHE A 57 -29.18 -1.62 -2.49
C PHE A 57 -28.42 -2.94 -2.66
N LEU A 58 -28.50 -3.89 -1.70
CA LEU A 58 -27.65 -5.10 -1.70
C LEU A 58 -27.78 -5.96 -2.96
N GLY A 59 -28.96 -5.95 -3.61
CA GLY A 59 -29.23 -6.76 -4.79
C GLY A 59 -29.15 -6.01 -6.12
N CYS A 60 -28.91 -4.70 -6.14
CA CYS A 60 -28.92 -3.96 -7.39
C CYS A 60 -27.62 -4.14 -8.18
N ALA A 61 -27.72 -4.03 -9.50
CA ALA A 61 -26.60 -4.23 -10.42
C ALA A 61 -25.43 -3.25 -10.16
N HIS A 62 -25.74 -2.02 -9.78
CA HIS A 62 -24.74 -1.01 -9.43
C HIS A 62 -23.90 -1.43 -8.22
N THR A 63 -24.52 -1.93 -7.15
CA THR A 63 -23.78 -2.44 -5.98
C THR A 63 -22.90 -3.61 -6.35
N GLN A 64 -23.40 -4.56 -7.15
CA GLN A 64 -22.63 -5.71 -7.62
C GLN A 64 -21.39 -5.28 -8.43
N ALA A 65 -21.50 -4.24 -9.24
CA ALA A 65 -20.40 -3.75 -10.05
C ALA A 65 -19.33 -2.99 -9.24
N ASN A 66 -19.70 -2.38 -8.12
CA ASN A 66 -18.85 -1.42 -7.41
C ASN A 66 -18.39 -1.86 -6.02
N PHE A 67 -18.99 -2.88 -5.38
CA PHE A 67 -18.73 -3.19 -3.97
C PHE A 67 -17.26 -3.55 -3.67
N GLU A 68 -16.51 -4.04 -4.64
CA GLU A 68 -15.10 -4.38 -4.46
C GLU A 68 -14.16 -3.18 -4.64
N THR A 69 -14.59 -2.16 -5.36
CA THR A 69 -13.74 -1.04 -5.80
C THR A 69 -14.15 0.32 -5.26
N ALA A 70 -15.36 0.44 -4.70
CA ALA A 70 -15.91 1.70 -4.21
C ALA A 70 -15.13 2.32 -3.03
N PHE A 71 -14.41 1.49 -2.26
CA PHE A 71 -13.65 1.92 -1.10
C PHE A 71 -12.21 1.47 -1.20
N TYR A 72 -11.31 2.28 -0.65
CA TYR A 72 -9.93 1.86 -0.49
C TYR A 72 -9.83 0.61 0.38
N ARG A 73 -9.15 -0.41 -0.13
CA ARG A 73 -8.89 -1.64 0.62
C ARG A 73 -7.46 -1.60 1.17
N SER A 74 -7.37 -1.32 2.46
CA SER A 74 -6.10 -1.40 3.18
C SER A 74 -5.58 -2.84 3.18
N THR A 75 -4.28 -3.01 2.99
CA THR A 75 -3.58 -4.29 3.09
C THR A 75 -3.11 -4.60 4.51
N THR A 76 -3.04 -3.58 5.36
CA THR A 76 -2.53 -3.69 6.73
C THR A 76 -3.61 -3.53 7.81
N ALA A 77 -4.72 -2.85 7.51
CA ALA A 77 -5.86 -2.78 8.42
C ALA A 77 -6.68 -4.07 8.39
N ASP A 78 -7.35 -4.35 9.49
CA ASP A 78 -8.30 -5.45 9.62
C ASP A 78 -9.67 -4.87 9.97
N SER A 79 -10.67 -5.19 9.17
CA SER A 79 -12.05 -4.75 9.35
C SER A 79 -13.00 -5.91 9.62
N ASN A 80 -12.47 -7.10 9.92
CA ASN A 80 -13.24 -8.28 10.26
C ASN A 80 -13.91 -8.18 11.64
N SER A 81 -14.85 -9.08 11.93
CA SER A 81 -15.33 -9.25 13.30
C SER A 81 -14.20 -9.77 14.20
N PHE A 82 -14.34 -9.57 15.51
CA PHE A 82 -13.33 -10.05 16.48
C PHE A 82 -13.11 -11.57 16.35
N GLU A 83 -14.16 -12.35 16.17
CA GLU A 83 -14.11 -13.80 16.02
C GLU A 83 -13.36 -14.21 14.75
N GLN A 84 -13.59 -13.50 13.65
CA GLN A 84 -12.89 -13.75 12.38
C GLN A 84 -11.41 -13.39 12.52
N TRP A 85 -11.09 -12.20 13.05
CA TRP A 85 -9.71 -11.79 13.31
C TRP A 85 -8.97 -12.80 14.22
N GLN A 86 -9.65 -13.30 15.26
CA GLN A 86 -9.08 -14.31 16.15
C GLN A 86 -8.84 -15.64 15.44
N ALA A 87 -9.78 -16.08 14.59
CA ALA A 87 -9.64 -17.30 13.79
C ALA A 87 -8.50 -17.22 12.75
N GLU A 88 -8.21 -16.02 12.26
CA GLU A 88 -7.12 -15.74 11.31
C GLU A 88 -5.76 -15.51 12.00
N GLY A 89 -5.66 -15.73 13.30
CA GLY A 89 -4.40 -15.71 14.05
C GLY A 89 -4.16 -14.44 14.85
N ALA A 90 -5.15 -13.56 14.99
CA ALA A 90 -5.12 -12.36 15.83
C ALA A 90 -3.91 -11.44 15.56
N LEU A 91 -3.49 -11.33 14.29
CA LEU A 91 -2.33 -10.55 13.89
C LEU A 91 -2.62 -9.05 14.02
N ASP A 92 -1.67 -8.30 14.56
CA ASP A 92 -1.67 -6.85 14.50
C ASP A 92 -1.18 -6.31 13.15
N ALA A 93 -1.32 -5.02 12.92
CA ALA A 93 -0.94 -4.38 11.67
C ALA A 93 0.59 -4.47 11.40
N ALA A 94 1.42 -4.42 12.44
CA ALA A 94 2.87 -4.54 12.30
C ALA A 94 3.27 -5.96 11.88
N GLN A 95 2.61 -6.98 12.42
CA GLN A 95 2.84 -8.38 12.04
C GLN A 95 2.43 -8.63 10.58
N ARG A 96 1.29 -8.07 10.12
CA ARG A 96 0.88 -8.14 8.71
C ARG A 96 1.88 -7.41 7.81
N ALA A 97 2.30 -6.22 8.18
CA ALA A 97 3.31 -5.45 7.46
C ALA A 97 4.66 -6.19 7.38
N ASN A 98 5.07 -6.89 8.46
CA ASN A 98 6.29 -7.72 8.48
C ASN A 98 6.21 -8.85 7.44
N ALA A 99 5.10 -9.56 7.36
CA ALA A 99 4.90 -10.59 6.35
C ALA A 99 4.94 -10.00 4.93
N THR A 100 4.31 -8.85 4.73
CA THR A 100 4.23 -8.16 3.43
C THR A 100 5.61 -7.77 2.91
N TRP A 101 6.42 -7.04 3.69
CA TRP A 101 7.73 -6.60 3.19
C TRP A 101 8.68 -7.78 2.93
N LYS A 102 8.62 -8.85 3.74
CA LYS A 102 9.41 -10.06 3.51
C LYS A 102 9.03 -10.74 2.20
N GLN A 103 7.73 -10.83 1.92
CA GLN A 103 7.25 -11.38 0.66
C GLN A 103 7.67 -10.52 -0.55
N MET A 104 7.58 -9.19 -0.42
CA MET A 104 8.03 -8.27 -1.47
C MET A 104 9.52 -8.45 -1.79
N LEU A 105 10.38 -8.58 -0.78
CA LEU A 105 11.80 -8.84 -0.99
C LEU A 105 12.09 -10.22 -1.58
N ALA A 106 11.34 -11.24 -1.14
CA ALA A 106 11.50 -12.59 -1.68
C ALA A 106 11.11 -12.69 -3.18
N ASN A 107 10.14 -11.88 -3.59
CA ASN A 107 9.65 -11.82 -4.98
C ASN A 107 10.34 -10.74 -5.82
N TYR A 108 11.34 -10.04 -5.27
CA TYR A 108 12.01 -8.96 -5.97
C TYR A 108 12.85 -9.52 -7.14
N GLU A 109 12.53 -9.07 -8.33
CA GLU A 109 13.32 -9.31 -9.52
C GLU A 109 14.10 -8.02 -9.88
N PRO A 110 15.44 -8.09 -9.97
CA PRO A 110 16.21 -6.93 -10.40
C PRO A 110 15.78 -6.50 -11.81
N PRO A 111 15.70 -5.18 -12.09
CA PRO A 111 15.44 -4.71 -13.44
C PRO A 111 16.58 -5.20 -14.38
N ALA A 112 16.20 -5.57 -15.59
CA ALA A 112 17.16 -5.98 -16.61
C ALA A 112 18.06 -4.78 -16.98
N ILE A 113 19.35 -4.89 -16.70
CA ILE A 113 20.39 -3.92 -17.07
C ILE A 113 21.33 -4.65 -18.03
N ASP A 114 21.81 -3.94 -19.04
CA ASP A 114 22.86 -4.45 -19.92
C ASP A 114 24.12 -4.86 -19.11
N GLU A 115 24.66 -6.05 -19.37
CA GLU A 115 25.77 -6.62 -18.60
C GLU A 115 27.00 -5.69 -18.59
N GLY A 116 27.33 -5.05 -19.72
CA GLY A 116 28.45 -4.13 -19.79
C GLY A 116 28.24 -2.85 -18.97
N ILE A 117 26.98 -2.40 -18.84
CA ILE A 117 26.63 -1.28 -17.97
C ILE A 117 26.73 -1.69 -16.50
N ASP A 118 26.23 -2.87 -16.13
CA ASP A 118 26.32 -3.37 -14.74
C ASP A 118 27.77 -3.55 -14.31
N GLU A 119 28.62 -4.16 -15.14
CA GLU A 119 30.05 -4.28 -14.88
C GLU A 119 30.73 -2.92 -14.71
N GLY A 120 30.45 -1.97 -15.61
CA GLY A 120 30.97 -0.61 -15.52
C GLY A 120 30.58 0.12 -14.24
N LEU A 121 29.34 -0.06 -13.79
CA LEU A 121 28.84 0.49 -12.52
C LEU A 121 29.52 -0.16 -11.30
N ARG A 122 29.67 -1.48 -11.29
CA ARG A 122 30.37 -2.20 -10.21
C ARG A 122 31.83 -1.79 -10.09
N ASP A 123 32.53 -1.67 -11.21
CA ASP A 123 33.89 -1.18 -11.27
C ASP A 123 34.01 0.25 -10.74
N PHE A 124 33.12 1.13 -11.15
CA PHE A 124 33.09 2.50 -10.66
C PHE A 124 32.85 2.55 -9.13
N ILE A 125 31.89 1.80 -8.62
CA ILE A 125 31.60 1.70 -7.17
C ILE A 125 32.83 1.20 -6.41
N THR A 126 33.51 0.16 -6.92
CA THR A 126 34.69 -0.44 -6.31
C THR A 126 35.84 0.56 -6.27
N LYS A 127 36.12 1.25 -7.38
CA LYS A 127 37.14 2.30 -7.45
C LYS A 127 36.86 3.44 -6.48
N LYS A 128 35.58 3.86 -6.37
CA LYS A 128 35.19 4.93 -5.43
C LYS A 128 35.36 4.50 -3.98
N LYS A 129 34.90 3.31 -3.61
CA LYS A 129 35.06 2.77 -2.25
C LYS A 129 36.55 2.69 -1.85
N ASN A 130 37.40 2.23 -2.75
CA ASN A 130 38.85 2.13 -2.50
C ASN A 130 39.57 3.50 -2.44
N ALA A 131 39.00 4.51 -3.08
CA ALA A 131 39.60 5.87 -3.10
C ALA A 131 39.14 6.74 -1.91
N VAL A 132 38.07 6.38 -1.21
CA VAL A 132 37.59 7.11 -0.03
C VAL A 132 37.98 6.31 1.22
N PRO A 133 38.85 6.85 2.07
CA PRO A 133 39.18 6.19 3.33
C PRO A 133 37.92 6.09 4.19
N ASP A 134 37.72 4.95 4.87
CA ASP A 134 36.69 4.79 5.89
C ASP A 134 36.94 5.85 6.98
N SER A 135 36.17 6.93 6.93
CA SER A 135 36.13 7.85 8.06
C SER A 135 35.25 7.19 9.12
N ASN A 136 35.84 6.69 10.18
CA ASN A 136 35.11 6.33 11.39
C ASN A 136 34.43 7.61 11.90
N ILE A 137 33.09 7.69 11.69
CA ILE A 137 32.23 8.68 12.32
C ILE A 137 31.86 8.16 13.71
#